data_8f0646b9287bedd8db654499aeee11d5
#
_entry.id   8f0646b9287bedd8db654499aeee11d5
#
_cell.length_a   1.000
_cell.length_b   1.000
_cell.length_c   1.000
_cell.angle_alpha   90.00
_cell.angle_beta   90.00
_cell.angle_gamma   90.00
#
_symmetry.space_group_name_H-M   'P 1'
#
loop_
_entity.id
_entity.type
_entity.pdbx_description
1 polymer ?
#
loop_
_entity_poly.entity_id
_entity_poly.type
_entity_poly.pdbx_seq_one_letter_code
_entity_poly.pdbx_strand_id
1 'polypeptide(L)'
;GLKEKNFLGKGINLDTNFEISEESIKGKFVYARPNFNYSDNTLFTSLESSTTDNLSDFGYKVSNVGFSLGTSFEQYENLFFKPEIDLNVEDLKTNSNASKNLKKQKGTYEDLYVNYSLTYDMRDSYYRPSKGHRTNFYQTIPMVSDNGEVANIFTHSRYKPLSSTKDMVGKASLYLKTVNSINGSDVRISKRGNVPYSRLRGFEKGKIGPIENGDYIGGNYVSAVNLSTNLPFIFSTVENIDFSYFIDAANVWGVDYDSSIDDSGTLRSSTGLGVDLLTPVGPLSFSFTQPISKASSDKTETFRFNLGTTF
;
A
#
# COMPACT_ATOMS: atom_id res chain seq x y z
N GLY A 1 -8.07 6.21 14.80
CA GLY A 1 -8.21 4.86 15.33
C GLY A 1 -8.19 4.81 16.85
N LEU A 2 -8.80 3.79 17.41
CA LEU A 2 -8.81 3.51 18.87
C LEU A 2 -8.14 2.14 19.07
N LYS A 3 -7.15 2.08 19.96
CA LYS A 3 -6.45 0.85 20.35
C LYS A 3 -6.54 0.64 21.85
N GLU A 4 -7.07 -0.51 22.24
CA GLU A 4 -7.09 -1.01 23.61
C GLU A 4 -6.28 -2.29 23.69
N LYS A 5 -5.23 -2.32 24.53
CA LYS A 5 -4.29 -3.45 24.61
C LYS A 5 -4.64 -4.50 25.66
N ASN A 6 -5.57 -4.21 26.53
CA ASN A 6 -5.94 -5.11 27.63
C ASN A 6 -7.44 -5.08 27.88
N PHE A 7 -8.22 -5.31 26.85
CA PHE A 7 -9.68 -5.26 26.91
C PHE A 7 -10.24 -6.18 28.00
N LEU A 8 -11.01 -5.58 28.90
CA LEU A 8 -11.58 -6.26 30.07
C LEU A 8 -10.55 -6.95 31.00
N GLY A 9 -9.29 -6.49 31.01
CA GLY A 9 -8.24 -7.11 31.82
C GLY A 9 -7.79 -8.50 31.36
N LYS A 10 -8.15 -8.91 30.13
CA LYS A 10 -7.91 -10.27 29.61
C LYS A 10 -6.73 -10.37 28.65
N GLY A 11 -5.91 -9.31 28.54
CA GLY A 11 -4.78 -9.28 27.60
C GLY A 11 -5.19 -9.29 26.11
N ILE A 12 -6.46 -8.97 25.83
CA ILE A 12 -7.02 -8.93 24.48
C ILE A 12 -6.73 -7.54 23.90
N ASN A 13 -6.25 -7.50 22.66
CA ASN A 13 -6.08 -6.26 21.92
C ASN A 13 -7.28 -6.02 21.02
N LEU A 14 -7.89 -4.86 21.13
CA LEU A 14 -8.89 -4.35 20.20
C LEU A 14 -8.29 -3.18 19.43
N ASP A 15 -8.44 -3.19 18.12
CA ASP A 15 -8.03 -2.10 17.25
C ASP A 15 -9.21 -1.75 16.34
N THR A 16 -9.65 -0.50 16.41
CA THR A 16 -10.72 0.03 15.55
C THR A 16 -10.16 1.20 14.78
N ASN A 17 -10.18 1.12 13.48
CA ASN A 17 -9.73 2.17 12.60
C ASN A 17 -10.85 2.64 11.66
N PHE A 18 -11.02 3.96 11.56
CA PHE A 18 -11.91 4.60 10.60
C PHE A 18 -11.10 5.60 9.79
N GLU A 19 -11.19 5.48 8.49
CA GLU A 19 -10.59 6.39 7.53
C GLU A 19 -11.70 6.98 6.67
N ILE A 20 -11.72 8.30 6.57
CA ILE A 20 -12.66 9.04 5.74
C ILE A 20 -11.86 9.98 4.87
N SER A 21 -12.05 9.87 3.58
CA SER A 21 -11.50 10.78 2.57
C SER A 21 -12.61 11.18 1.59
N GLU A 22 -12.31 12.08 0.69
CA GLU A 22 -13.23 12.50 -0.37
C GLU A 22 -13.72 11.31 -1.23
N GLU A 23 -12.83 10.35 -1.47
CA GLU A 23 -13.08 9.19 -2.35
C GLU A 23 -13.42 7.91 -1.58
N SER A 24 -13.17 7.83 -0.27
CA SER A 24 -13.32 6.56 0.43
C SER A 24 -13.75 6.69 1.88
N ILE A 25 -14.57 5.73 2.31
CA ILE A 25 -14.91 5.47 3.71
C ILE A 25 -14.49 4.04 4.01
N LYS A 26 -13.67 3.85 5.06
CA LYS A 26 -13.21 2.53 5.50
C LYS A 26 -13.37 2.40 6.99
N GLY A 27 -13.89 1.28 7.42
CA GLY A 27 -13.96 0.87 8.81
C GLY A 27 -13.33 -0.51 8.97
N LYS A 28 -12.45 -0.65 9.97
CA LYS A 28 -11.83 -1.93 10.31
C LYS A 28 -11.84 -2.13 11.81
N PHE A 29 -12.28 -3.29 12.22
CA PHE A 29 -12.25 -3.76 13.60
C PHE A 29 -11.39 -5.01 13.68
N VAL A 30 -10.42 -5.04 14.60
CA VAL A 30 -9.55 -6.19 14.83
C VAL A 30 -9.62 -6.59 16.29
N TYR A 31 -9.92 -7.84 16.51
CA TYR A 31 -9.78 -8.52 17.79
C TYR A 31 -8.56 -9.43 17.73
N ALA A 32 -7.59 -9.24 18.63
CA ALA A 32 -6.41 -10.07 18.68
C ALA A 32 -6.16 -10.57 20.10
N ARG A 33 -5.87 -11.86 20.22
CA ARG A 33 -5.51 -12.52 21.47
C ARG A 33 -4.07 -12.98 21.39
N PRO A 34 -3.11 -12.21 21.94
CA PRO A 34 -1.72 -12.65 22.10
C PRO A 34 -1.63 -13.86 23.04
N ASN A 35 -0.55 -14.62 22.92
CA ASN A 35 -0.29 -15.81 23.73
C ASN A 35 -1.44 -16.82 23.73
N PHE A 36 -2.05 -17.00 22.55
CA PHE A 36 -3.19 -17.90 22.39
C PHE A 36 -2.81 -19.32 22.77
N ASN A 37 -3.61 -19.91 23.65
CA ASN A 37 -3.39 -21.26 24.18
C ASN A 37 -1.99 -21.46 24.80
N TYR A 38 -1.51 -20.46 25.55
CA TYR A 38 -0.20 -20.46 26.23
C TYR A 38 1.01 -20.62 25.29
N SER A 39 0.86 -20.23 24.03
CA SER A 39 1.92 -20.18 23.02
C SER A 39 2.28 -18.71 22.71
N ASP A 40 3.38 -18.51 21.97
CA ASP A 40 3.78 -17.18 21.48
C ASP A 40 2.94 -16.73 20.27
N ASN A 41 1.92 -17.52 19.89
CA ASN A 41 1.05 -17.21 18.76
C ASN A 41 -0.01 -16.17 19.13
N THR A 42 -0.28 -15.27 18.25
CA THR A 42 -1.41 -14.35 18.33
C THR A 42 -2.52 -14.84 17.41
N LEU A 43 -3.68 -15.21 17.98
CA LEU A 43 -4.89 -15.43 17.19
C LEU A 43 -5.57 -14.09 16.97
N PHE A 44 -5.99 -13.80 15.73
CA PHE A 44 -6.74 -12.59 15.42
C PHE A 44 -7.92 -12.86 14.51
N THR A 45 -8.93 -12.01 14.62
CA THR A 45 -10.03 -11.90 13.67
C THR A 45 -10.28 -10.44 13.34
N SER A 46 -10.70 -10.17 12.11
CA SER A 46 -11.05 -8.81 11.71
C SER A 46 -12.35 -8.76 10.91
N LEU A 47 -13.04 -7.64 11.06
CA LEU A 47 -14.15 -7.23 10.22
C LEU A 47 -13.75 -5.94 9.52
N GLU A 48 -13.98 -5.87 8.22
CA GLU A 48 -13.67 -4.71 7.42
C GLU A 48 -14.87 -4.35 6.54
N SER A 49 -15.16 -3.06 6.46
CA SER A 49 -16.10 -2.52 5.49
C SER A 49 -15.48 -1.31 4.84
N SER A 50 -15.49 -1.26 3.52
CA SER A 50 -14.96 -0.12 2.79
C SER A 50 -15.81 0.21 1.57
N THR A 51 -15.91 1.50 1.26
CA THR A 51 -16.44 1.99 0.00
C THR A 51 -15.45 2.97 -0.57
N THR A 52 -15.05 2.76 -1.82
CA THR A 52 -14.19 3.67 -2.57
C THR A 52 -14.93 4.10 -3.83
N ASP A 53 -15.18 5.40 -3.95
CA ASP A 53 -15.88 6.01 -5.07
C ASP A 53 -14.87 6.66 -6.02
N ASN A 54 -14.58 5.98 -7.08
CA ASN A 54 -13.65 6.40 -8.12
C ASN A 54 -14.39 6.63 -9.46
N LEU A 55 -15.69 6.92 -9.42
CA LEU A 55 -16.51 7.04 -10.65
C LEU A 55 -16.06 8.18 -11.56
N SER A 56 -15.57 9.29 -11.00
CA SER A 56 -15.12 10.46 -11.76
C SER A 56 -13.78 10.26 -12.46
N ASP A 57 -12.87 9.53 -11.81
CA ASP A 57 -11.47 9.49 -12.19
C ASP A 57 -11.03 8.16 -12.79
N PHE A 58 -11.71 7.07 -12.40
CA PHE A 58 -11.36 5.71 -12.76
C PHE A 58 -12.55 4.92 -13.32
N GLY A 59 -13.71 5.55 -13.42
CA GLY A 59 -14.91 4.96 -14.01
C GLY A 59 -15.63 3.91 -13.18
N TYR A 60 -15.23 3.65 -11.92
CA TYR A 60 -15.83 2.62 -11.08
C TYR A 60 -15.95 3.00 -9.60
N LYS A 61 -16.83 2.30 -8.91
CA LYS A 61 -17.02 2.35 -7.46
C LYS A 61 -17.00 0.94 -6.90
N VAL A 62 -16.34 0.75 -5.76
CA VAL A 62 -16.24 -0.53 -5.08
C VAL A 62 -16.70 -0.40 -3.65
N SER A 63 -17.56 -1.34 -3.23
CA SER A 63 -17.92 -1.53 -1.82
C SER A 63 -17.53 -2.94 -1.41
N ASN A 64 -16.78 -3.08 -0.32
CA ASN A 64 -16.32 -4.35 0.21
C ASN A 64 -16.80 -4.56 1.63
N VAL A 65 -17.16 -5.80 1.95
CA VAL A 65 -17.32 -6.28 3.32
C VAL A 65 -16.48 -7.54 3.47
N GLY A 66 -15.59 -7.55 4.44
CA GLY A 66 -14.66 -8.66 4.65
C GLY A 66 -14.65 -9.14 6.09
N PHE A 67 -14.44 -10.45 6.26
CA PHE A 67 -14.15 -11.09 7.54
C PHE A 67 -12.90 -11.92 7.40
N SER A 68 -11.93 -11.76 8.31
CA SER A 68 -10.74 -12.61 8.32
C SER A 68 -10.48 -13.24 9.69
N LEU A 69 -9.88 -14.43 9.64
CA LEU A 69 -9.41 -15.19 10.79
C LEU A 69 -7.99 -15.67 10.49
N GLY A 70 -7.07 -15.43 11.39
CA GLY A 70 -5.68 -15.82 11.20
C GLY A 70 -4.89 -15.91 12.47
N THR A 71 -3.62 -16.26 12.31
CA THR A 71 -2.65 -16.30 13.39
C THR A 71 -1.37 -15.58 12.97
N SER A 72 -0.58 -15.15 13.95
CA SER A 72 0.72 -14.53 13.71
C SER A 72 1.71 -15.03 14.76
N PHE A 73 2.88 -15.45 14.30
CA PHE A 73 3.95 -15.96 15.16
C PHE A 73 5.31 -15.74 14.54
N GLU A 74 6.33 -15.74 15.38
CA GLU A 74 7.72 -15.74 14.97
C GLU A 74 8.13 -17.17 14.63
N GLN A 75 8.38 -17.45 13.35
CA GLN A 75 8.76 -18.77 12.85
C GLN A 75 10.24 -19.07 13.08
N TYR A 76 11.09 -18.06 12.91
CA TYR A 76 12.51 -18.03 13.19
C TYR A 76 12.87 -16.64 13.70
N GLU A 77 14.03 -16.47 14.29
CA GLU A 77 14.48 -15.18 14.81
C GLU A 77 14.30 -14.05 13.78
N ASN A 78 13.49 -13.05 14.16
CA ASN A 78 13.12 -11.90 13.34
C ASN A 78 12.29 -12.21 12.08
N LEU A 79 11.87 -13.48 11.88
CA LEU A 79 11.01 -13.89 10.76
C LEU A 79 9.61 -14.21 11.27
N PHE A 80 8.66 -13.33 10.95
CA PHE A 80 7.27 -13.46 11.34
C PHE A 80 6.44 -14.03 10.20
N PHE A 81 5.61 -15.01 10.50
CA PHE A 81 4.64 -15.60 9.58
C PHE A 81 3.22 -15.30 10.05
N LYS A 82 2.39 -14.83 9.15
CA LYS A 82 1.01 -14.46 9.44
C LYS A 82 0.09 -15.02 8.35
N PRO A 83 -0.41 -16.26 8.48
CA PRO A 83 -1.45 -16.83 7.64
C PRO A 83 -2.83 -16.38 8.10
N GLU A 84 -3.75 -16.21 7.14
CA GLU A 84 -5.15 -15.85 7.39
C GLU A 84 -6.07 -16.43 6.30
N ILE A 85 -7.30 -16.72 6.67
CA ILE A 85 -8.42 -16.99 5.77
C ILE A 85 -9.27 -15.72 5.72
N ASP A 86 -9.65 -15.30 4.53
CA ASP A 86 -10.38 -14.06 4.29
C ASP A 86 -11.61 -14.35 3.42
N LEU A 87 -12.78 -13.99 3.94
CA LEU A 87 -14.06 -13.98 3.24
C LEU A 87 -14.37 -12.55 2.85
N ASN A 88 -14.58 -12.30 1.58
CA ASN A 88 -14.83 -10.96 1.06
C ASN A 88 -16.04 -10.95 0.11
N VAL A 89 -16.92 -9.98 0.30
CA VAL A 89 -18.00 -9.67 -0.64
C VAL A 89 -17.74 -8.29 -1.21
N GLU A 90 -17.59 -8.22 -2.52
CA GLU A 90 -17.30 -7.02 -3.28
C GLU A 90 -18.46 -6.67 -4.21
N ASP A 91 -19.00 -5.44 -4.13
CA ASP A 91 -19.95 -4.89 -5.11
C ASP A 91 -19.23 -3.82 -5.96
N LEU A 92 -19.08 -4.12 -7.24
CA LEU A 92 -18.42 -3.26 -8.22
C LEU A 92 -19.47 -2.62 -9.14
N LYS A 93 -19.47 -1.30 -9.15
CA LYS A 93 -20.31 -0.44 -10.01
C LYS A 93 -19.46 0.35 -10.97
N THR A 94 -19.99 0.64 -12.15
CA THR A 94 -19.27 1.39 -13.19
C THR A 94 -20.06 2.62 -13.62
N ASN A 95 -19.33 3.63 -14.10
CA ASN A 95 -19.93 4.81 -14.71
C ASN A 95 -20.63 4.45 -16.04
N SER A 96 -21.62 5.23 -16.43
CA SER A 96 -22.31 5.09 -17.74
C SER A 96 -21.36 5.30 -18.92
N ASN A 97 -20.32 6.12 -18.75
CA ASN A 97 -19.30 6.44 -19.75
C ASN A 97 -18.08 5.52 -19.72
N ALA A 98 -18.01 4.59 -18.78
CA ALA A 98 -16.91 3.63 -18.66
C ALA A 98 -16.78 2.78 -19.93
N SER A 99 -15.59 2.24 -20.17
CA SER A 99 -15.31 1.34 -21.29
C SER A 99 -16.20 0.10 -21.29
N LYS A 100 -16.30 -0.57 -22.44
CA LYS A 100 -17.05 -1.83 -22.53
C LYS A 100 -16.44 -2.91 -21.63
N ASN A 101 -15.12 -2.96 -21.52
CA ASN A 101 -14.41 -3.95 -20.71
C ASN A 101 -14.65 -3.70 -19.21
N LEU A 102 -14.63 -2.44 -18.79
CA LEU A 102 -14.94 -2.08 -17.41
C LEU A 102 -16.41 -2.39 -17.06
N LYS A 103 -17.36 -2.10 -17.97
CA LYS A 103 -18.79 -2.42 -17.77
C LYS A 103 -19.07 -3.91 -17.64
N LYS A 104 -18.30 -4.79 -18.29
CA LYS A 104 -18.42 -6.25 -18.15
C LYS A 104 -18.09 -6.74 -16.73
N GLN A 105 -17.28 -5.99 -16.00
CA GLN A 105 -16.84 -6.34 -14.65
C GLN A 105 -17.80 -5.86 -13.55
N LYS A 106 -18.91 -5.18 -13.91
CA LYS A 106 -19.94 -4.79 -12.95
C LYS A 106 -20.60 -6.03 -12.36
N GLY A 107 -20.67 -6.10 -11.04
CA GLY A 107 -21.31 -7.22 -10.35
C GLY A 107 -20.96 -7.31 -8.89
N THR A 108 -21.52 -8.31 -8.22
CA THR A 108 -21.16 -8.70 -6.86
C THR A 108 -20.32 -9.97 -6.95
N TYR A 109 -19.20 -9.97 -6.21
CA TYR A 109 -18.22 -11.06 -6.17
C TYR A 109 -18.09 -11.57 -4.75
N GLU A 110 -18.17 -12.88 -4.60
CA GLU A 110 -17.96 -13.55 -3.32
C GLU A 110 -16.65 -14.33 -3.40
N ASP A 111 -15.69 -13.97 -2.56
CA ASP A 111 -14.36 -14.53 -2.62
C ASP A 111 -13.97 -15.13 -1.26
N LEU A 112 -13.38 -16.31 -1.29
CA LEU A 112 -12.65 -16.93 -0.18
C LEU A 112 -11.18 -16.99 -0.56
N TYR A 113 -10.33 -16.31 0.22
CA TYR A 113 -8.90 -16.31 0.03
C TYR A 113 -8.17 -16.98 1.19
N VAL A 114 -7.01 -17.55 0.89
CA VAL A 114 -5.93 -17.79 1.85
C VAL A 114 -4.87 -16.74 1.59
N ASN A 115 -4.62 -15.93 2.59
CA ASN A 115 -3.57 -14.92 2.55
C ASN A 115 -2.44 -15.33 3.49
N TYR A 116 -1.22 -14.93 3.20
CA TYR A 116 -0.15 -14.98 4.17
C TYR A 116 0.86 -13.85 3.96
N SER A 117 1.51 -13.46 5.05
CA SER A 117 2.69 -12.61 4.98
C SER A 117 3.88 -13.23 5.69
N LEU A 118 5.05 -13.02 5.10
CA LEU A 118 6.35 -13.30 5.67
C LEU A 118 7.08 -11.97 5.86
N THR A 119 7.39 -11.62 7.11
CA THR A 119 8.10 -10.38 7.43
C THR A 119 9.41 -10.72 8.12
N TYR A 120 10.52 -10.34 7.50
CA TYR A 120 11.86 -10.41 8.08
C TYR A 120 12.33 -9.01 8.43
N ASP A 121 12.51 -8.71 9.72
CA ASP A 121 12.80 -7.37 10.22
C ASP A 121 14.07 -7.34 11.06
N MET A 122 15.15 -6.83 10.45
CA MET A 122 16.49 -6.71 11.04
C MET A 122 16.88 -5.24 11.24
N ARG A 123 15.90 -4.35 11.38
CA ARG A 123 16.17 -2.94 11.67
C ARG A 123 16.60 -2.79 13.13
N ASP A 124 17.50 -1.85 13.36
CA ASP A 124 17.95 -1.48 14.71
C ASP A 124 16.86 -0.79 15.54
N SER A 125 15.88 -0.18 14.89
CA SER A 125 14.73 0.47 15.52
C SER A 125 13.50 0.37 14.63
N TYR A 126 12.33 0.21 15.25
CA TYR A 126 11.05 0.30 14.55
C TYR A 126 10.78 1.73 14.09
N TYR A 127 11.10 2.70 14.92
CA TYR A 127 10.95 4.12 14.65
C TYR A 127 12.31 4.74 14.33
N ARG A 128 12.43 5.47 13.20
CA ARG A 128 13.67 6.10 12.72
C ARG A 128 14.86 5.13 12.68
N PRO A 129 14.79 4.03 11.93
CA PRO A 129 15.89 3.09 11.82
C PRO A 129 17.13 3.74 11.19
N SER A 130 18.29 3.49 11.76
CA SER A 130 19.58 3.99 11.26
C SER A 130 20.33 2.95 10.43
N LYS A 131 20.07 1.67 10.66
CA LYS A 131 20.71 0.54 9.94
C LYS A 131 19.80 -0.67 9.90
N GLY A 132 20.17 -1.63 9.05
CA GLY A 132 19.46 -2.89 8.91
C GLY A 132 18.52 -2.88 7.72
N HIS A 133 17.59 -3.81 7.70
CA HIS A 133 16.63 -3.95 6.61
C HIS A 133 15.34 -4.59 7.09
N ARG A 134 14.28 -4.38 6.31
CA ARG A 134 13.00 -5.07 6.48
C ARG A 134 12.53 -5.56 5.12
N THR A 135 12.16 -6.84 5.07
CA THR A 135 11.57 -7.48 3.90
C THR A 135 10.19 -7.99 4.27
N ASN A 136 9.22 -7.77 3.42
CA ASN A 136 7.89 -8.34 3.56
C ASN A 136 7.45 -8.93 2.22
N PHE A 137 6.93 -10.15 2.26
CA PHE A 137 6.24 -10.79 1.15
C PHE A 137 4.80 -11.09 1.59
N TYR A 138 3.83 -10.66 0.81
CA TYR A 138 2.42 -10.93 1.03
C TYR A 138 1.84 -11.58 -0.22
N GLN A 139 1.10 -12.66 -0.04
CA GLN A 139 0.43 -13.36 -1.13
C GLN A 139 -1.05 -13.60 -0.79
N THR A 140 -1.89 -13.40 -1.79
CA THR A 140 -3.32 -13.75 -1.79
C THR A 140 -3.55 -14.88 -2.77
N ILE A 141 -4.16 -15.97 -2.31
CA ILE A 141 -4.46 -17.16 -3.10
C ILE A 141 -5.99 -17.38 -3.05
N PRO A 142 -6.69 -17.36 -4.17
CA PRO A 142 -8.12 -17.65 -4.19
C PRO A 142 -8.37 -19.14 -3.96
N MET A 143 -9.25 -19.46 -3.02
CA MET A 143 -9.76 -20.82 -2.78
C MET A 143 -11.10 -21.03 -3.48
N VAL A 144 -11.98 -20.04 -3.34
CA VAL A 144 -13.25 -19.95 -4.05
C VAL A 144 -13.37 -18.52 -4.54
N SER A 145 -13.51 -18.32 -5.82
CA SER A 145 -13.64 -17.00 -6.43
C SER A 145 -14.13 -17.15 -7.87
N ASP A 146 -14.97 -16.24 -8.30
CA ASP A 146 -15.48 -16.22 -9.67
C ASP A 146 -14.36 -15.93 -10.70
N ASN A 147 -13.41 -15.07 -10.35
CA ASN A 147 -12.34 -14.65 -11.25
C ASN A 147 -10.95 -15.24 -10.91
N GLY A 148 -10.74 -15.71 -9.71
CA GLY A 148 -9.52 -16.42 -9.31
C GLY A 148 -8.22 -15.64 -9.53
N GLU A 149 -8.04 -14.50 -8.88
CA GLU A 149 -6.80 -13.71 -8.98
C GLU A 149 -5.81 -14.05 -7.86
N VAL A 150 -4.59 -14.45 -8.24
CA VAL A 150 -3.44 -14.54 -7.33
C VAL A 150 -2.71 -13.21 -7.32
N ALA A 151 -2.53 -12.64 -6.14
CA ALA A 151 -1.79 -11.39 -5.96
C ALA A 151 -0.55 -11.61 -5.10
N ASN A 152 0.57 -10.98 -5.49
CA ASN A 152 1.80 -10.98 -4.73
C ASN A 152 2.24 -9.54 -4.50
N ILE A 153 2.69 -9.23 -3.28
CA ILE A 153 3.31 -7.95 -2.94
C ILE A 153 4.63 -8.24 -2.24
N PHE A 154 5.70 -7.72 -2.80
CA PHE A 154 7.03 -7.77 -2.20
C PHE A 154 7.49 -6.36 -1.86
N THR A 155 7.96 -6.16 -0.62
CA THR A 155 8.58 -4.91 -0.21
C THR A 155 9.92 -5.21 0.47
N HIS A 156 10.92 -4.42 0.13
CA HIS A 156 12.21 -4.44 0.81
C HIS A 156 12.66 -3.02 1.10
N SER A 157 13.16 -2.78 2.30
CA SER A 157 13.76 -1.49 2.68
C SER A 157 15.05 -1.73 3.42
N ARG A 158 16.09 -1.03 3.02
CA ARG A 158 17.42 -1.08 3.65
C ARG A 158 17.84 0.30 4.13
N TYR A 159 18.40 0.33 5.32
CA TYR A 159 18.89 1.55 5.97
C TYR A 159 20.39 1.42 6.21
N LYS A 160 21.12 2.50 5.94
CA LYS A 160 22.58 2.53 6.11
C LYS A 160 23.01 3.93 6.54
N PRO A 161 23.82 4.05 7.63
CA PRO A 161 24.47 5.31 7.96
C PRO A 161 25.36 5.77 6.81
N LEU A 162 25.25 7.03 6.43
CA LEU A 162 26.09 7.68 5.40
C LEU A 162 27.16 8.60 6.01
N SER A 163 27.01 8.93 7.30
CA SER A 163 27.99 9.70 8.06
C SER A 163 28.58 8.87 9.20
N SER A 164 29.75 9.26 9.69
CA SER A 164 30.39 8.61 10.84
C SER A 164 29.63 8.84 12.15
N THR A 165 28.90 9.92 12.27
CA THR A 165 28.05 10.30 13.41
C THR A 165 26.69 9.58 13.40
N LYS A 166 26.37 8.85 12.32
CA LYS A 166 25.10 8.11 12.08
C LYS A 166 23.83 8.98 12.03
N ASP A 167 23.97 10.28 11.98
CA ASP A 167 22.88 11.24 11.88
C ASP A 167 22.36 11.40 10.44
N MET A 168 23.20 11.10 9.45
CA MET A 168 22.81 11.02 8.05
C MET A 168 22.58 9.55 7.65
N VAL A 169 21.35 9.18 7.34
CA VAL A 169 20.92 7.81 7.01
C VAL A 169 20.38 7.75 5.59
N GLY A 170 20.94 6.88 4.79
CA GLY A 170 20.40 6.51 3.50
C GLY A 170 19.36 5.39 3.62
N LYS A 171 18.25 5.52 2.91
CA LYS A 171 17.20 4.51 2.76
C LYS A 171 17.04 4.16 1.28
N ALA A 172 17.06 2.88 0.98
CA ALA A 172 16.66 2.34 -0.32
C ALA A 172 15.47 1.42 -0.13
N SER A 173 14.43 1.56 -0.95
CA SER A 173 13.23 0.74 -0.88
C SER A 173 12.82 0.24 -2.25
N LEU A 174 12.36 -1.02 -2.29
CA LEU A 174 11.76 -1.67 -3.45
C LEU A 174 10.33 -2.09 -3.12
N TYR A 175 9.42 -1.86 -4.04
CA TYR A 175 8.04 -2.34 -4.01
C TYR A 175 7.72 -3.02 -5.32
N LEU A 176 7.19 -4.23 -5.25
CA LEU A 176 6.70 -4.99 -6.41
C LEU A 176 5.30 -5.51 -6.09
N LYS A 177 4.37 -5.37 -7.02
CA LYS A 177 3.05 -6.02 -6.96
C LYS A 177 2.79 -6.72 -8.28
N THR A 178 2.28 -7.94 -8.21
CA THR A 178 1.76 -8.68 -9.35
C THR A 178 0.37 -9.21 -9.04
N VAL A 179 -0.52 -9.16 -10.02
CA VAL A 179 -1.84 -9.79 -9.95
C VAL A 179 -2.05 -10.55 -11.25
N ASN A 180 -2.39 -11.83 -11.15
CA ASN A 180 -2.61 -12.67 -12.32
C ASN A 180 -3.84 -13.53 -12.11
N SER A 181 -4.65 -13.65 -13.13
CA SER A 181 -5.76 -14.61 -13.15
C SER A 181 -5.23 -16.04 -13.32
N ILE A 182 -5.83 -17.00 -12.61
CA ILE A 182 -5.49 -18.44 -12.70
C ILE A 182 -6.51 -19.24 -13.48
N ASN A 183 -7.66 -18.67 -13.81
CA ASN A 183 -8.75 -19.34 -14.54
C ASN A 183 -8.97 -18.79 -15.96
N GLY A 184 -8.08 -17.87 -16.43
CA GLY A 184 -8.15 -17.27 -17.77
C GLY A 184 -9.16 -16.13 -17.91
N SER A 185 -9.80 -15.69 -16.82
CA SER A 185 -10.59 -14.46 -16.80
C SER A 185 -9.70 -13.22 -16.69
N ASP A 186 -10.26 -12.07 -17.04
CA ASP A 186 -9.53 -10.79 -16.86
C ASP A 186 -9.41 -10.46 -15.39
N VAL A 187 -8.28 -9.90 -14.98
CA VAL A 187 -8.11 -9.38 -13.61
C VAL A 187 -9.10 -8.24 -13.38
N ARG A 188 -9.87 -8.32 -12.29
CA ARG A 188 -10.84 -7.27 -11.92
C ARG A 188 -10.13 -5.92 -11.70
N ILE A 189 -10.77 -4.86 -12.13
CA ILE A 189 -10.24 -3.49 -11.97
C ILE A 189 -9.93 -3.15 -10.51
N SER A 190 -10.74 -3.63 -9.58
CA SER A 190 -10.56 -3.46 -8.13
C SER A 190 -9.31 -4.16 -7.59
N LYS A 191 -8.81 -5.22 -8.26
CA LYS A 191 -7.64 -5.99 -7.86
C LYS A 191 -6.36 -5.51 -8.54
N ARG A 192 -6.45 -4.78 -9.66
CA ARG A 192 -5.29 -4.22 -10.36
C ARG A 192 -4.46 -3.33 -9.44
N GLY A 193 -3.23 -3.14 -9.81
CA GLY A 193 -2.28 -2.32 -9.06
C GLY A 193 -2.25 -0.89 -9.57
N ASN A 194 -2.16 0.05 -8.64
CA ASN A 194 -1.66 1.40 -8.87
C ASN A 194 -0.39 1.57 -8.04
N VAL A 195 0.47 2.50 -8.45
CA VAL A 195 1.64 2.85 -7.63
C VAL A 195 1.13 3.47 -6.33
N PRO A 196 1.53 2.91 -5.15
CA PRO A 196 1.15 3.52 -3.89
C PRO A 196 1.59 4.98 -3.81
N TYR A 197 0.71 5.85 -3.33
CA TYR A 197 0.92 7.30 -3.32
C TYR A 197 2.23 7.73 -2.62
N SER A 198 2.66 6.97 -1.60
CA SER A 198 3.93 7.20 -0.91
C SER A 198 5.18 6.74 -1.69
N ARG A 199 5.02 6.03 -2.81
CA ARG A 199 6.11 5.44 -3.58
C ARG A 199 6.51 6.22 -4.84
N LEU A 200 5.71 7.20 -5.24
CA LEU A 200 6.04 8.09 -6.35
C LEU A 200 5.51 9.48 -6.05
N ARG A 201 6.36 10.29 -5.43
CA ARG A 201 6.05 11.71 -5.16
C ARG A 201 6.17 12.51 -6.45
N GLY A 202 5.41 13.58 -6.59
CA GLY A 202 5.39 14.40 -7.81
C GLY A 202 4.39 13.96 -8.87
N PHE A 203 3.57 12.94 -8.57
CA PHE A 203 2.48 12.47 -9.42
C PHE A 203 1.19 12.36 -8.62
N GLU A 204 0.08 12.74 -9.20
CA GLU A 204 -1.23 12.60 -8.57
C GLU A 204 -1.55 11.11 -8.32
N LYS A 205 -2.28 10.83 -7.25
CA LYS A 205 -2.64 9.47 -6.83
C LYS A 205 -3.41 8.74 -7.94
N GLY A 206 -2.86 7.59 -8.40
CA GLY A 206 -3.48 6.74 -9.39
C GLY A 206 -3.54 7.31 -10.81
N LYS A 207 -2.99 8.48 -11.07
CA LYS A 207 -3.05 9.18 -12.36
C LYS A 207 -1.83 8.92 -13.25
N ILE A 208 -1.34 7.69 -13.22
CA ILE A 208 -0.27 7.18 -14.10
C ILE A 208 -0.62 5.77 -14.58
N GLY A 209 -0.07 5.38 -15.73
CA GLY A 209 -0.17 4.01 -16.27
C GLY A 209 -1.24 3.85 -17.34
N PRO A 210 -1.75 2.63 -17.54
CA PRO A 210 -2.70 2.31 -18.57
C PRO A 210 -3.99 3.13 -18.48
N ILE A 211 -4.47 3.62 -19.62
CA ILE A 211 -5.70 4.41 -19.74
C ILE A 211 -6.60 3.76 -20.78
N GLU A 212 -7.85 3.57 -20.43
CA GLU A 212 -8.90 3.15 -21.36
C GLU A 212 -10.06 4.14 -21.33
N ASN A 213 -10.42 4.69 -22.48
CA ASN A 213 -11.52 5.65 -22.63
C ASN A 213 -11.45 6.89 -21.68
N GLY A 214 -10.22 7.30 -21.33
CA GLY A 214 -9.96 8.42 -20.41
C GLY A 214 -9.86 8.04 -18.93
N ASP A 215 -10.21 6.81 -18.55
CA ASP A 215 -10.12 6.28 -17.20
C ASP A 215 -8.76 5.61 -16.95
N TYR A 216 -8.11 5.90 -15.82
CA TYR A 216 -6.91 5.19 -15.39
C TYR A 216 -7.30 3.83 -14.81
N ILE A 217 -6.88 2.76 -15.45
CA ILE A 217 -7.34 1.40 -15.11
C ILE A 217 -6.36 0.59 -14.27
N GLY A 218 -5.21 1.17 -13.91
CA GLY A 218 -4.14 0.44 -13.23
C GLY A 218 -3.55 -0.67 -14.09
N GLY A 219 -2.72 -1.51 -13.49
CA GLY A 219 -2.06 -2.61 -14.19
C GLY A 219 -1.95 -3.87 -13.34
N ASN A 220 -1.66 -4.98 -14.00
CA ASN A 220 -1.42 -6.25 -13.32
C ASN A 220 -0.05 -6.27 -12.61
N TYR A 221 0.85 -5.38 -13.00
CA TYR A 221 2.22 -5.26 -12.48
C TYR A 221 2.51 -3.84 -12.04
N VAL A 222 3.12 -3.71 -10.88
CA VAL A 222 3.58 -2.43 -10.33
C VAL A 222 4.99 -2.62 -9.80
N SER A 223 5.88 -1.68 -10.11
CA SER A 223 7.20 -1.60 -9.49
C SER A 223 7.49 -0.18 -9.02
N ALA A 224 8.16 -0.04 -7.88
CA ALA A 224 8.67 1.24 -7.43
C ALA A 224 10.01 1.08 -6.69
N VAL A 225 10.91 2.01 -6.92
CA VAL A 225 12.18 2.15 -6.23
C VAL A 225 12.25 3.55 -5.64
N ASN A 226 12.59 3.62 -4.35
CA ASN A 226 12.74 4.89 -3.65
C ASN A 226 14.12 4.94 -3.00
N LEU A 227 14.83 6.00 -3.25
CA LEU A 227 16.09 6.35 -2.60
C LEU A 227 15.86 7.64 -1.82
N SER A 228 16.27 7.67 -0.57
CA SER A 228 16.20 8.90 0.22
C SER A 228 17.30 8.98 1.25
N THR A 229 17.61 10.18 1.68
CA THR A 229 18.52 10.44 2.81
C THR A 229 18.00 11.63 3.60
N ASN A 230 18.07 11.54 4.92
CA ASN A 230 17.83 12.71 5.75
C ASN A 230 19.00 13.68 5.67
N LEU A 231 18.72 14.96 5.89
CA LEU A 231 19.66 16.10 5.81
C LEU A 231 19.76 16.78 7.18
N PRO A 232 20.46 16.18 8.16
CA PRO A 232 20.46 16.65 9.55
C PRO A 232 21.14 18.02 9.76
N PHE A 233 21.90 18.48 8.76
CA PHE A 233 22.58 19.78 8.80
C PHE A 233 21.65 20.97 8.48
N ILE A 234 20.44 20.72 7.95
CA ILE A 234 19.43 21.74 7.74
C ILE A 234 18.64 21.89 9.05
N PHE A 235 18.70 23.07 9.67
CA PHE A 235 18.04 23.36 10.95
C PHE A 235 18.38 22.35 12.08
N SER A 236 19.65 22.02 12.24
CA SER A 236 20.15 21.08 13.24
C SER A 236 19.76 21.39 14.70
N THR A 237 19.29 22.60 14.98
CA THR A 237 18.84 23.06 16.30
C THR A 237 17.36 22.79 16.57
N VAL A 238 16.59 22.31 15.59
CA VAL A 238 15.14 22.08 15.73
C VAL A 238 14.86 20.57 15.73
N GLU A 239 14.62 20.03 16.90
CA GLU A 239 14.47 18.57 17.11
C GLU A 239 13.25 17.92 16.45
N ASN A 240 12.23 18.72 16.11
CA ASN A 240 10.96 18.23 15.59
C ASN A 240 10.82 18.34 14.06
N ILE A 241 11.88 18.72 13.35
CA ILE A 241 11.88 18.88 11.89
C ILE A 241 12.95 17.98 11.28
N ASP A 242 12.52 17.12 10.34
CA ASP A 242 13.43 16.31 9.53
C ASP A 242 13.35 16.75 8.08
N PHE A 243 14.50 17.08 7.50
CA PHE A 243 14.64 17.33 6.08
C PHE A 243 15.17 16.08 5.38
N SER A 244 14.70 15.84 4.18
CA SER A 244 15.16 14.73 3.36
C SER A 244 15.28 15.12 1.90
N TYR A 245 16.22 14.50 1.21
CA TYR A 245 16.30 14.49 -0.24
C TYR A 245 15.90 13.11 -0.73
N PHE A 246 15.22 13.05 -1.88
CA PHE A 246 14.76 11.78 -2.44
C PHE A 246 14.79 11.74 -3.97
N ILE A 247 14.84 10.51 -4.47
CA ILE A 247 14.63 10.13 -5.86
C ILE A 247 13.67 8.95 -5.85
N ASP A 248 12.56 9.08 -6.57
CA ASP A 248 11.55 8.05 -6.74
C ASP A 248 11.47 7.64 -8.20
N ALA A 249 11.33 6.34 -8.45
CA ALA A 249 11.06 5.80 -9.77
C ALA A 249 10.01 4.69 -9.66
N ALA A 250 9.03 4.69 -10.57
CA ALA A 250 7.98 3.67 -10.57
C ALA A 250 7.39 3.45 -11.96
N ASN A 251 6.75 2.29 -12.13
CA ASN A 251 5.91 2.00 -13.27
C ASN A 251 4.72 1.14 -12.88
N VAL A 252 3.65 1.18 -13.69
CA VAL A 252 2.47 0.33 -13.63
C VAL A 252 2.11 -0.09 -15.04
N TRP A 253 1.91 -1.39 -15.27
CA TRP A 253 1.69 -1.96 -16.60
C TRP A 253 0.95 -3.29 -16.53
N GLY A 254 0.63 -3.86 -17.70
CA GLY A 254 -0.04 -5.15 -17.85
C GLY A 254 -1.55 -5.03 -17.82
N VAL A 255 -2.15 -5.14 -18.99
CA VAL A 255 -3.60 -5.23 -19.18
C VAL A 255 -3.88 -6.48 -19.98
N ASP A 256 -4.55 -7.45 -19.36
CA ASP A 256 -4.73 -8.81 -19.87
C ASP A 256 -5.77 -8.94 -20.99
N TYR A 257 -6.72 -8.02 -21.11
CA TYR A 257 -7.80 -8.10 -22.10
C TYR A 257 -7.55 -7.28 -23.37
N ASP A 258 -6.58 -6.39 -23.38
CA ASP A 258 -6.27 -5.56 -24.55
C ASP A 258 -4.79 -5.15 -24.58
N SER A 259 -4.03 -5.76 -25.47
CA SER A 259 -2.61 -5.46 -25.64
C SER A 259 -2.35 -4.13 -26.38
N SER A 260 -3.37 -3.50 -26.94
CA SER A 260 -3.24 -2.19 -27.62
C SER A 260 -3.24 -1.02 -26.65
N ILE A 261 -3.65 -1.25 -25.40
CA ILE A 261 -3.57 -0.23 -24.36
C ILE A 261 -2.11 -0.10 -23.96
N ASP A 262 -1.54 1.08 -24.24
CA ASP A 262 -0.14 1.33 -23.89
C ASP A 262 0.05 1.34 -22.39
N ASP A 263 0.76 0.35 -21.93
CA ASP A 263 1.08 0.14 -20.54
C ASP A 263 2.59 0.06 -20.30
N SER A 264 3.35 0.14 -21.42
CA SER A 264 4.59 -0.59 -21.34
C SER A 264 5.72 0.14 -20.81
N GLY A 265 5.86 1.20 -20.92
CA GLY A 265 7.31 1.29 -20.96
C GLY A 265 7.88 2.54 -20.42
N THR A 266 7.08 3.48 -20.09
CA THR A 266 7.55 4.76 -19.56
C THR A 266 7.84 4.63 -18.08
N LEU A 267 9.12 4.52 -17.74
CA LEU A 267 9.55 4.66 -16.35
C LEU A 267 9.27 6.09 -15.89
N ARG A 268 8.42 6.25 -14.88
CA ARG A 268 8.14 7.53 -14.25
C ARG A 268 9.17 7.75 -13.16
N SER A 269 9.68 8.96 -13.06
CA SER A 269 10.63 9.31 -12.00
C SER A 269 10.53 10.76 -11.57
N SER A 270 10.88 11.01 -10.34
CA SER A 270 10.88 12.34 -9.71
C SER A 270 12.00 12.47 -8.71
N THR A 271 12.31 13.70 -8.38
CA THR A 271 13.23 14.04 -7.28
C THR A 271 12.66 15.20 -6.49
N GLY A 272 13.13 15.39 -5.27
CA GLY A 272 12.64 16.50 -4.46
C GLY A 272 13.18 16.53 -3.04
N LEU A 273 12.62 17.47 -2.29
CA LEU A 273 12.88 17.65 -0.86
C LEU A 273 11.63 17.30 -0.07
N GLY A 274 11.83 16.56 1.02
CA GLY A 274 10.83 16.27 2.01
C GLY A 274 11.09 17.04 3.30
N VAL A 275 10.00 17.42 3.98
CA VAL A 275 10.03 18.04 5.31
C VAL A 275 9.01 17.34 6.17
N ASP A 276 9.48 16.70 7.23
CA ASP A 276 8.63 16.01 8.19
C ASP A 276 8.64 16.78 9.53
N LEU A 277 7.46 17.15 10.00
CA LEU A 277 7.26 17.86 11.25
C LEU A 277 6.56 16.96 12.26
N LEU A 278 7.15 16.74 13.40
CA LEU A 278 6.46 16.07 14.51
C LEU A 278 5.70 17.10 15.33
N THR A 279 4.36 17.03 15.28
CA THR A 279 3.46 17.93 16.01
C THR A 279 2.66 17.20 17.08
N PRO A 280 2.09 17.89 18.07
CA PRO A 280 1.21 17.28 19.05
C PRO A 280 -0.05 16.62 18.47
N VAL A 281 -0.50 17.02 17.27
CA VAL A 281 -1.64 16.44 16.57
C VAL A 281 -1.24 15.30 15.61
N GLY A 282 0.04 14.99 15.54
CA GLY A 282 0.61 13.96 14.68
C GLY A 282 1.67 14.49 13.74
N PRO A 283 2.36 13.60 13.02
CA PRO A 283 3.36 13.99 12.04
C PRO A 283 2.71 14.66 10.82
N LEU A 284 3.31 15.74 10.36
CA LEU A 284 2.99 16.43 9.12
C LEU A 284 4.13 16.22 8.14
N SER A 285 3.82 15.83 6.92
CA SER A 285 4.80 15.63 5.87
C SER A 285 4.52 16.53 4.68
N PHE A 286 5.54 17.23 4.23
CA PHE A 286 5.50 18.07 3.03
C PHE A 286 6.52 17.53 2.03
N SER A 287 6.20 17.56 0.76
CA SER A 287 7.19 17.30 -0.30
C SER A 287 7.07 18.29 -1.43
N PHE A 288 8.23 18.79 -1.86
CA PHE A 288 8.40 19.63 -3.03
C PHE A 288 9.12 18.81 -4.09
N THR A 289 8.48 18.64 -5.24
CA THR A 289 8.89 17.63 -6.21
C THR A 289 9.02 18.20 -7.62
N GLN A 290 9.99 17.63 -8.34
CA GLN A 290 10.19 17.86 -9.77
C GLN A 290 10.15 16.50 -10.48
N PRO A 291 9.18 16.26 -11.38
CA PRO A 291 9.20 15.10 -12.26
C PRO A 291 10.43 15.14 -13.18
N ILE A 292 11.11 13.99 -13.33
CA ILE A 292 12.27 13.82 -14.24
C ILE A 292 11.78 13.15 -15.52
N SER A 293 10.99 12.07 -15.40
CA SER A 293 10.44 11.32 -16.52
C SER A 293 8.96 11.03 -16.28
N LYS A 294 8.14 11.25 -17.31
CA LYS A 294 6.69 11.01 -17.28
C LYS A 294 6.15 10.72 -18.68
N ALA A 295 5.00 10.03 -18.75
CA ALA A 295 4.22 9.98 -20.00
C ALA A 295 3.42 11.28 -20.19
N SER A 296 2.97 11.54 -21.42
CA SER A 296 2.14 12.72 -21.73
C SER A 296 0.78 12.69 -21.05
N SER A 297 0.27 11.51 -20.75
CA SER A 297 -1.01 11.28 -20.08
C SER A 297 -0.92 11.36 -18.55
N ASP A 298 0.29 11.31 -17.97
CA ASP A 298 0.46 11.34 -16.53
C ASP A 298 0.14 12.70 -15.94
N LYS A 299 -0.54 12.73 -14.79
CA LYS A 299 -0.79 13.94 -14.04
C LYS A 299 0.22 14.10 -12.92
N THR A 300 0.80 15.29 -12.83
CA THR A 300 1.88 15.61 -11.89
C THR A 300 1.49 16.69 -10.91
N GLU A 301 2.06 16.64 -9.71
CA GLU A 301 1.94 17.65 -8.67
C GLU A 301 3.34 18.08 -8.21
N THR A 302 3.54 19.36 -7.92
CA THR A 302 4.81 19.89 -7.44
C THR A 302 4.91 19.96 -5.93
N PHE A 303 3.76 19.96 -5.26
CA PHE A 303 3.65 20.05 -3.81
C PHE A 303 2.67 19.03 -3.30
N ARG A 304 3.05 18.36 -2.21
CA ARG A 304 2.19 17.38 -1.52
C ARG A 304 2.23 17.63 -0.03
N PHE A 305 1.09 17.55 0.59
CA PHE A 305 0.91 17.60 2.04
C PHE A 305 0.22 16.33 2.53
N ASN A 306 0.75 15.75 3.61
CA ASN A 306 0.13 14.63 4.30
C ASN A 306 0.04 14.91 5.81
N LEU A 307 -1.08 14.57 6.41
CA LEU A 307 -1.30 14.56 7.84
C LEU A 307 -1.34 13.10 8.32
N GLY A 308 -0.49 12.74 9.28
CA GLY A 308 -0.40 11.39 9.81
C GLY A 308 0.86 10.63 9.37
N THR A 309 1.04 9.41 9.88
CA THR A 309 2.19 8.55 9.57
C THR A 309 2.05 7.94 8.18
N THR A 310 2.83 8.38 7.24
CA THR A 310 2.88 7.84 5.87
C THR A 310 4.21 7.15 5.53
N PHE A 311 4.92 6.64 6.53
CA PHE A 311 6.27 6.07 6.32
C PHE A 311 6.31 4.55 6.40
#